data_ea6c916f0ed76b542b2e53dd5f40b229
#
_entry.id   ea6c916f0ed76b542b2e53dd5f40b229
#
_cell.length_a   1.000
_cell.length_b   1.000
_cell.length_c   1.000
_cell.angle_alpha   90.00
_cell.angle_beta   90.00
_cell.angle_gamma   90.00
#
_symmetry.space_group_name_H-M   'P 1'
#
loop_
_entity.id
_entity.type
_entity.pdbx_description
1 polymer ?
#
loop_
_entity_poly.entity_id
_entity_poly.type
_entity_poly.pdbx_seq_one_letter_code
_entity_poly.pdbx_strand_id
1 'polypeptide(L)'
;MINKLIQFDLDEKLFREYYYLEKTAKNIQDFKLKYQDDVYNLNIVLNPEILQTHSLEEDYFEKNQDIIILKHPRYIPFFIHDHDYFEIIYILKGNAIQTIEDKVVELQAGHLFLLAPQIKHGIKVFNDETVLLNILIRKSTFLDTFSDYMKEHDITFDFFLSHYYAKDKISYLHFHSKQNIQIQNIILQMYEENNMQDSYSNTILCHLFSLLLAYIQRKNQENTEITTNIEKNENLKIIQYINDHYKTISLEKISQHFHYSIPYCSKWIKEKTGYSYYELLTHIKLQKGKQLLLNTTLSISQISKQLSYKNPESFIRTFKKYEAITPQAYRKNEQ
;
A
#
# COMPACT_ATOMS: atom_id res chain seq x y z
N MET A 1 -11.80 20.89 10.21
CA MET A 1 -11.40 19.48 10.13
C MET A 1 -10.48 19.03 11.26
N ILE A 2 -9.25 19.53 11.38
CA ILE A 2 -8.26 19.07 12.39
C ILE A 2 -8.83 19.07 13.81
N ASN A 3 -9.56 20.09 14.21
CA ASN A 3 -10.21 20.14 15.54
C ASN A 3 -11.22 19.01 15.78
N LYS A 4 -11.86 18.48 14.73
CA LYS A 4 -12.75 17.34 14.82
C LYS A 4 -11.97 16.02 14.98
N LEU A 5 -10.85 15.87 14.29
CA LEU A 5 -9.97 14.70 14.41
C LEU A 5 -9.28 14.59 15.78
N ILE A 6 -9.02 15.73 16.45
CA ILE A 6 -8.42 15.75 17.79
C ILE A 6 -9.41 15.26 18.86
N GLN A 7 -10.72 15.44 18.65
CA GLN A 7 -11.72 14.98 19.58
C GLN A 7 -11.70 13.44 19.69
N PHE A 8 -12.02 12.96 20.88
CA PHE A 8 -12.15 11.52 21.13
C PHE A 8 -13.45 11.00 20.55
N ASP A 9 -13.35 9.97 19.72
CA ASP A 9 -14.48 9.17 19.28
C ASP A 9 -15.02 8.30 20.45
N LEU A 10 -16.14 7.62 20.27
CA LEU A 10 -16.75 6.85 21.34
C LEU A 10 -15.88 5.66 21.76
N ASP A 11 -15.31 4.94 20.78
CA ASP A 11 -14.40 3.83 20.98
C ASP A 11 -13.09 4.27 21.66
N GLU A 12 -12.49 5.40 21.23
CA GLU A 12 -11.32 5.98 21.89
C GLU A 12 -11.58 6.33 23.37
N LYS A 13 -12.79 6.81 23.71
CA LYS A 13 -13.16 7.09 25.09
C LYS A 13 -13.20 5.81 25.93
N LEU A 14 -13.77 4.73 25.39
CA LEU A 14 -13.80 3.42 26.02
C LEU A 14 -12.37 2.89 26.22
N PHE A 15 -11.54 2.88 25.16
CA PHE A 15 -10.16 2.39 25.22
C PHE A 15 -9.31 3.18 26.22
N ARG A 16 -9.46 4.50 26.24
CA ARG A 16 -8.75 5.38 27.18
C ARG A 16 -9.15 5.11 28.63
N GLU A 17 -10.45 4.97 28.89
CA GLU A 17 -10.95 4.71 30.24
C GLU A 17 -10.46 3.35 30.73
N TYR A 18 -10.48 2.31 29.88
CA TYR A 18 -9.96 0.99 30.23
C TYR A 18 -8.45 1.03 30.52
N TYR A 19 -7.66 1.71 29.68
CA TYR A 19 -6.21 1.85 29.90
C TYR A 19 -5.85 2.47 31.25
N TYR A 20 -6.61 3.46 31.71
CA TYR A 20 -6.40 4.04 33.04
C TYR A 20 -7.01 3.20 34.16
N LEU A 21 -8.05 2.43 33.88
CA LEU A 21 -8.67 1.53 34.82
C LEU A 21 -7.70 0.41 35.24
N GLU A 22 -7.03 -0.21 34.32
CA GLU A 22 -5.98 -1.21 34.57
C GLU A 22 -4.87 -0.69 35.49
N LYS A 23 -4.51 0.59 35.33
CA LYS A 23 -3.46 1.24 36.14
C LYS A 23 -3.90 1.70 37.51
N THR A 24 -5.22 1.84 37.77
CA THR A 24 -5.76 2.43 38.99
C THR A 24 -6.53 1.46 39.89
N ALA A 25 -6.60 0.18 39.52
CA ALA A 25 -7.33 -0.87 40.24
C ALA A 25 -8.79 -0.49 40.57
N LYS A 26 -9.46 0.30 39.75
CA LYS A 26 -10.88 0.65 39.87
C LYS A 26 -11.77 -0.54 39.54
N ASN A 27 -13.05 -0.45 39.93
CA ASN A 27 -14.01 -1.54 39.74
C ASN A 27 -14.36 -1.76 38.26
N ILE A 28 -13.91 -2.88 37.70
CA ILE A 28 -14.19 -3.29 36.32
C ILE A 28 -15.68 -3.53 36.05
N GLN A 29 -16.49 -3.81 37.07
CA GLN A 29 -17.93 -4.03 36.90
C GLN A 29 -18.65 -2.75 36.48
N ASP A 30 -18.31 -1.61 37.08
CA ASP A 30 -18.91 -0.31 36.73
C ASP A 30 -18.55 0.07 35.31
N PHE A 31 -17.32 -0.22 34.87
CA PHE A 31 -16.89 -0.03 33.50
C PHE A 31 -17.69 -0.90 32.51
N LYS A 32 -17.86 -2.20 32.80
CA LYS A 32 -18.64 -3.11 31.95
C LYS A 32 -20.10 -2.66 31.84
N LEU A 33 -20.71 -2.20 32.92
CA LEU A 33 -22.09 -1.69 32.94
C LEU A 33 -22.19 -0.39 32.08
N LYS A 34 -21.22 0.50 32.19
CA LYS A 34 -21.19 1.76 31.43
C LYS A 34 -21.15 1.55 29.92
N TYR A 35 -20.42 0.54 29.47
CA TYR A 35 -20.19 0.27 28.04
C TYR A 35 -20.89 -1.01 27.53
N GLN A 36 -21.91 -1.49 28.26
CA GLN A 36 -22.61 -2.73 27.91
C GLN A 36 -23.23 -2.75 26.50
N ASP A 37 -23.60 -1.58 25.97
CA ASP A 37 -24.21 -1.45 24.65
C ASP A 37 -23.13 -1.47 23.52
N ASP A 38 -21.86 -1.22 23.85
CA ASP A 38 -20.73 -1.30 22.90
C ASP A 38 -19.98 -2.64 23.06
N VAL A 39 -20.70 -3.72 22.77
CA VAL A 39 -20.22 -5.10 22.98
C VAL A 39 -18.93 -5.37 22.23
N TYR A 40 -18.79 -4.84 21.00
CA TYR A 40 -17.61 -5.09 20.16
C TYR A 40 -16.34 -4.49 20.79
N ASN A 41 -16.34 -3.18 21.07
CA ASN A 41 -15.18 -2.51 21.65
C ASN A 41 -14.90 -2.93 23.08
N LEU A 42 -15.95 -3.23 23.87
CA LEU A 42 -15.80 -3.80 25.20
C LEU A 42 -15.08 -5.16 25.14
N ASN A 43 -15.42 -5.99 24.15
CA ASN A 43 -14.78 -7.30 23.99
C ASN A 43 -13.31 -7.16 23.57
N ILE A 44 -12.97 -6.19 22.72
CA ILE A 44 -11.57 -5.89 22.32
C ILE A 44 -10.70 -5.62 23.57
N VAL A 45 -11.15 -4.79 24.49
CA VAL A 45 -10.33 -4.43 25.66
C VAL A 45 -10.28 -5.56 26.70
N LEU A 46 -11.33 -6.36 26.83
CA LEU A 46 -11.39 -7.45 27.81
C LEU A 46 -10.66 -8.71 27.32
N ASN A 47 -10.61 -8.92 26.01
CA ASN A 47 -10.05 -10.11 25.37
C ASN A 47 -9.26 -9.68 24.10
N PRO A 48 -8.15 -8.95 24.25
CA PRO A 48 -7.41 -8.39 23.09
C PRO A 48 -6.89 -9.46 22.11
N GLU A 49 -6.84 -10.72 22.52
CA GLU A 49 -6.50 -11.87 21.68
C GLU A 49 -7.51 -12.14 20.55
N ILE A 50 -8.71 -11.53 20.61
CA ILE A 50 -9.70 -11.64 19.51
C ILE A 50 -9.37 -10.71 18.33
N LEU A 51 -8.46 -9.74 18.51
CA LEU A 51 -8.02 -8.89 17.42
C LEU A 51 -7.39 -9.74 16.33
N GLN A 52 -7.84 -9.53 15.10
CA GLN A 52 -7.32 -10.27 13.96
C GLN A 52 -5.81 -10.05 13.83
N THR A 53 -5.07 -11.15 13.75
CA THR A 53 -3.63 -11.09 13.52
C THR A 53 -3.27 -11.02 12.04
N HIS A 54 -4.23 -11.26 11.15
CA HIS A 54 -4.10 -11.15 9.69
C HIS A 54 -5.41 -10.61 9.09
N SER A 55 -5.32 -9.61 8.20
CA SER A 55 -6.46 -9.00 7.53
C SER A 55 -6.34 -9.14 6.01
N LEU A 56 -7.41 -9.58 5.38
CA LEU A 56 -7.53 -9.67 3.92
C LEU A 56 -7.97 -8.33 3.31
N GLU A 57 -7.80 -8.16 2.01
CA GLU A 57 -8.35 -6.98 1.30
C GLU A 57 -9.86 -6.88 1.47
N GLU A 58 -10.57 -8.01 1.41
CA GLU A 58 -12.03 -8.10 1.50
C GLU A 58 -12.59 -7.69 2.87
N ASP A 59 -11.77 -7.67 3.92
CA ASP A 59 -12.19 -7.21 5.26
C ASP A 59 -12.40 -5.69 5.31
N TYR A 60 -11.75 -4.95 4.40
CA TYR A 60 -11.76 -3.49 4.39
C TYR A 60 -12.31 -2.89 3.11
N PHE A 61 -12.00 -3.48 1.94
CA PHE A 61 -12.30 -2.86 0.66
C PHE A 61 -13.58 -3.44 0.05
N GLU A 62 -14.54 -2.57 -0.24
CA GLU A 62 -15.69 -2.92 -1.07
C GLU A 62 -15.27 -3.14 -2.55
N LYS A 63 -16.18 -3.70 -3.34
CA LYS A 63 -15.95 -3.83 -4.78
C LYS A 63 -15.73 -2.44 -5.40
N ASN A 64 -14.70 -2.30 -6.23
CA ASN A 64 -14.29 -1.05 -6.89
C ASN A 64 -13.78 0.03 -5.92
N GLN A 65 -13.29 -0.34 -4.75
CA GLN A 65 -12.64 0.57 -3.82
C GLN A 65 -11.14 0.24 -3.77
N ASP A 66 -10.30 1.20 -4.11
CA ASP A 66 -8.85 1.05 -4.17
C ASP A 66 -8.13 1.65 -2.97
N ILE A 67 -8.75 2.65 -2.33
CA ILE A 67 -8.17 3.40 -1.23
C ILE A 67 -9.22 3.60 -0.14
N ILE A 68 -8.76 3.43 1.12
CA ILE A 68 -9.51 3.79 2.32
C ILE A 68 -8.60 4.61 3.21
N ILE A 69 -9.14 5.60 3.91
CA ILE A 69 -8.41 6.35 4.92
C ILE A 69 -9.17 6.37 6.24
N LEU A 70 -8.50 5.92 7.29
CA LEU A 70 -9.07 5.74 8.62
C LEU A 70 -8.27 6.53 9.65
N LYS A 71 -8.97 7.06 10.66
CA LYS A 71 -8.31 7.53 11.89
C LYS A 71 -7.99 6.32 12.76
N HIS A 72 -6.72 6.17 13.15
CA HIS A 72 -6.31 5.14 14.09
C HIS A 72 -6.81 5.47 15.51
N PRO A 73 -7.52 4.57 16.19
CA PRO A 73 -8.03 4.86 17.53
C PRO A 73 -6.89 4.89 18.56
N ARG A 74 -6.85 5.95 19.36
CA ARG A 74 -5.94 6.06 20.51
C ARG A 74 -6.31 5.06 21.58
N TYR A 75 -5.33 4.58 22.34
CA TYR A 75 -5.51 3.65 23.47
C TYR A 75 -6.06 2.26 23.13
N ILE A 76 -6.25 1.93 21.83
CA ILE A 76 -6.57 0.54 21.47
C ILE A 76 -5.48 -0.38 22.01
N PRO A 77 -5.82 -1.57 22.57
CA PRO A 77 -4.82 -2.53 23.01
C PRO A 77 -3.80 -2.84 21.94
N PHE A 78 -2.52 -2.87 22.32
CA PHE A 78 -1.45 -3.17 21.38
C PHE A 78 -1.49 -4.63 20.95
N PHE A 79 -1.44 -4.88 19.65
CA PHE A 79 -1.30 -6.20 19.07
C PHE A 79 -0.42 -6.18 17.83
N ILE A 80 0.21 -7.31 17.52
CA ILE A 80 0.98 -7.50 16.30
C ILE A 80 0.10 -8.18 15.27
N HIS A 81 0.06 -7.61 14.07
CA HIS A 81 -0.74 -8.11 12.96
C HIS A 81 0.00 -7.92 11.63
N ASP A 82 -0.56 -8.48 10.58
CA ASP A 82 -0.21 -8.22 9.20
C ASP A 82 -1.47 -8.16 8.33
N HIS A 83 -1.32 -7.75 7.08
CA HIS A 83 -2.44 -7.60 6.15
C HIS A 83 -1.98 -7.79 4.70
N ASP A 84 -2.92 -8.03 3.78
CA ASP A 84 -2.65 -8.28 2.35
C ASP A 84 -2.60 -7.01 1.48
N TYR A 85 -2.80 -5.84 2.04
CA TYR A 85 -2.79 -4.54 1.35
C TYR A 85 -1.57 -3.71 1.75
N PHE A 86 -1.30 -2.62 1.02
CA PHE A 86 -0.32 -1.60 1.44
C PHE A 86 -0.95 -0.66 2.45
N GLU A 87 -0.16 -0.17 3.40
CA GLU A 87 -0.59 0.81 4.38
C GLU A 87 0.37 1.99 4.43
N ILE A 88 -0.17 3.20 4.53
CA ILE A 88 0.60 4.40 4.85
C ILE A 88 0.11 4.95 6.17
N ILE A 89 0.99 5.02 7.15
CA ILE A 89 0.75 5.67 8.42
C ILE A 89 1.23 7.12 8.32
N TYR A 90 0.35 8.07 8.61
CA TYR A 90 0.69 9.49 8.67
C TYR A 90 0.41 10.06 10.06
N ILE A 91 1.42 10.65 10.69
CA ILE A 91 1.26 11.33 11.97
C ILE A 91 0.89 12.79 11.70
N LEU A 92 -0.39 13.12 11.87
CA LEU A 92 -0.90 14.49 11.71
C LEU A 92 -0.46 15.37 12.88
N LYS A 93 -0.49 14.83 14.10
CA LYS A 93 -0.11 15.51 15.35
C LYS A 93 0.39 14.49 16.39
N GLY A 94 1.30 14.90 17.27
CA GLY A 94 1.83 14.07 18.36
C GLY A 94 2.87 13.07 17.89
N ASN A 95 2.92 11.91 18.54
CA ASN A 95 3.86 10.84 18.25
C ASN A 95 3.26 9.46 18.50
N ALA A 96 3.84 8.43 17.89
CA ALA A 96 3.47 7.04 18.06
C ALA A 96 4.70 6.15 18.07
N ILE A 97 4.57 4.93 18.58
CA ILE A 97 5.65 3.92 18.56
C ILE A 97 5.20 2.79 17.64
N GLN A 98 5.91 2.64 16.52
CA GLN A 98 5.71 1.55 15.57
C GLN A 98 6.66 0.40 15.90
N THR A 99 6.12 -0.80 16.06
CA THR A 99 6.90 -2.04 16.06
C THR A 99 6.78 -2.67 14.68
N ILE A 100 7.88 -3.02 14.06
CA ILE A 100 7.92 -3.69 12.76
C ILE A 100 8.96 -4.78 12.79
N GLU A 101 8.53 -6.03 12.56
CA GLU A 101 9.37 -7.19 12.79
C GLU A 101 10.00 -7.10 14.21
N ASP A 102 11.33 -7.09 14.35
CA ASP A 102 12.05 -6.97 15.62
C ASP A 102 12.50 -5.53 15.94
N LYS A 103 12.06 -4.53 15.17
CA LYS A 103 12.48 -3.13 15.33
C LYS A 103 11.37 -2.29 15.95
N VAL A 104 11.79 -1.33 16.77
CA VAL A 104 10.92 -0.30 17.33
C VAL A 104 11.33 1.05 16.75
N VAL A 105 10.37 1.76 16.17
CA VAL A 105 10.56 3.03 15.48
C VAL A 105 9.64 4.08 16.08
N GLU A 106 10.19 5.25 16.44
CA GLU A 106 9.39 6.39 16.88
C GLU A 106 8.93 7.20 15.67
N LEU A 107 7.63 7.45 15.60
CA LEU A 107 6.99 8.27 14.57
C LEU A 107 6.58 9.61 15.18
N GLN A 108 6.87 10.71 14.49
CA GLN A 108 6.58 12.07 14.93
C GLN A 108 5.69 12.80 13.90
N ALA A 109 5.08 13.91 14.32
CA ALA A 109 4.23 14.71 13.45
C ALA A 109 4.91 15.08 12.11
N GLY A 110 4.27 14.76 11.00
CA GLY A 110 4.77 14.91 9.65
C GLY A 110 5.43 13.66 9.06
N HIS A 111 5.78 12.67 9.89
CA HIS A 111 6.33 11.41 9.39
C HIS A 111 5.31 10.62 8.55
N LEU A 112 5.81 10.02 7.48
CA LEU A 112 5.09 9.04 6.67
C LEU A 112 5.80 7.69 6.80
N PHE A 113 5.05 6.65 7.09
CA PHE A 113 5.56 5.30 7.22
C PHE A 113 4.77 4.36 6.30
N LEU A 114 5.42 3.90 5.23
CA LEU A 114 4.81 2.98 4.25
C LEU A 114 5.12 1.56 4.67
N LEU A 115 4.08 0.74 4.78
CA LEU A 115 4.14 -0.67 5.11
C LEU A 115 3.72 -1.53 3.92
N ALA A 116 4.48 -2.56 3.71
CA ALA A 116 4.19 -3.55 2.69
C ALA A 116 3.23 -4.63 3.20
N PRO A 117 2.51 -5.32 2.30
CA PRO A 117 1.70 -6.46 2.64
C PRO A 117 2.48 -7.58 3.32
N GLN A 118 1.82 -8.28 4.25
CA GLN A 118 2.34 -9.47 4.95
C GLN A 118 3.55 -9.20 5.86
N ILE A 119 3.76 -7.97 6.26
CA ILE A 119 4.80 -7.59 7.23
C ILE A 119 4.18 -7.46 8.62
N LYS A 120 4.71 -8.22 9.57
CA LYS A 120 4.26 -8.17 10.96
C LYS A 120 4.63 -6.84 11.61
N HIS A 121 3.63 -6.14 12.09
CA HIS A 121 3.78 -4.83 12.71
C HIS A 121 2.69 -4.56 13.75
N GLY A 122 2.87 -3.48 14.51
CA GLY A 122 1.87 -2.96 15.44
C GLY A 122 2.23 -1.55 15.88
N ILE A 123 1.23 -0.75 16.23
CA ILE A 123 1.42 0.65 16.61
C ILE A 123 0.84 0.92 17.98
N LYS A 124 1.51 1.76 18.77
CA LYS A 124 1.10 2.20 20.11
C LYS A 124 0.83 3.69 20.09
N VAL A 125 -0.39 4.06 20.41
CA VAL A 125 -0.82 5.45 20.55
C VAL A 125 -1.51 5.60 21.93
N PHE A 126 -0.71 5.76 22.97
CA PHE A 126 -1.18 5.83 24.38
C PHE A 126 -1.02 7.24 24.96
N ASN A 127 -1.47 8.25 24.22
CA ASN A 127 -1.55 9.64 24.66
C ASN A 127 -2.75 10.35 24.04
N ASP A 128 -3.16 11.47 24.65
CA ASP A 128 -4.35 12.22 24.28
C ASP A 128 -4.16 13.10 23.04
N GLU A 129 -2.94 13.42 22.66
CA GLU A 129 -2.63 14.47 21.67
C GLU A 129 -2.44 13.94 20.27
N THR A 130 -2.12 12.66 20.11
CA THR A 130 -1.78 12.08 18.82
C THR A 130 -3.02 11.94 17.95
N VAL A 131 -2.87 12.36 16.70
CA VAL A 131 -3.80 12.08 15.60
C VAL A 131 -3.01 11.39 14.51
N LEU A 132 -3.39 10.16 14.22
CA LEU A 132 -2.76 9.29 13.25
C LEU A 132 -3.82 8.87 12.22
N LEU A 133 -3.47 8.93 10.94
CA LEU A 133 -4.30 8.48 9.83
C LEU A 133 -3.61 7.31 9.11
N ASN A 134 -4.36 6.23 8.90
CA ASN A 134 -3.95 5.08 8.10
C ASN A 134 -4.59 5.19 6.72
N ILE A 135 -3.79 5.17 5.67
CA ILE A 135 -4.23 5.10 4.28
C ILE A 135 -3.97 3.68 3.83
N LEU A 136 -5.04 2.92 3.63
CA LEU A 136 -5.00 1.56 3.12
C LEU A 136 -5.12 1.59 1.61
N ILE A 137 -4.26 0.84 0.90
CA ILE A 137 -4.23 0.82 -0.55
C ILE A 137 -4.31 -0.62 -1.01
N ARG A 138 -5.34 -0.94 -1.81
CA ARG A 138 -5.56 -2.27 -2.34
C ARG A 138 -4.37 -2.71 -3.20
N LYS A 139 -3.75 -3.82 -2.84
CA LYS A 139 -2.60 -4.36 -3.57
C LYS A 139 -3.01 -4.94 -4.92
N SER A 140 -4.15 -5.66 -4.97
CA SER A 140 -4.56 -6.37 -6.18
C SER A 140 -4.78 -5.45 -7.38
N THR A 141 -5.18 -4.19 -7.17
CA THR A 141 -5.44 -3.19 -8.22
C THR A 141 -4.35 -2.11 -8.31
N PHE A 142 -3.39 -2.06 -7.37
CA PHE A 142 -2.43 -0.95 -7.24
C PHE A 142 -1.67 -0.64 -8.53
N LEU A 143 -1.06 -1.65 -9.18
CA LEU A 143 -0.31 -1.41 -10.42
C LEU A 143 -1.22 -0.95 -11.56
N ASP A 144 -2.46 -1.43 -11.59
CA ASP A 144 -3.44 -1.07 -12.62
C ASP A 144 -3.89 0.39 -12.48
N THR A 145 -3.95 0.89 -11.24
CA THR A 145 -4.44 2.23 -10.94
C THR A 145 -3.30 3.27 -10.91
N PHE A 146 -2.12 2.93 -10.39
CA PHE A 146 -1.11 3.93 -10.01
C PHE A 146 0.21 3.85 -10.75
N SER A 147 0.51 2.81 -11.56
CA SER A 147 1.84 2.66 -12.17
C SER A 147 2.24 3.82 -13.08
N ASP A 148 1.31 4.49 -13.73
CA ASP A 148 1.58 5.61 -14.64
C ASP A 148 1.98 6.91 -13.91
N TYR A 149 1.69 6.99 -12.61
CA TYR A 149 2.03 8.15 -11.77
C TYR A 149 3.38 8.02 -11.07
N MET A 150 4.00 6.85 -11.13
CA MET A 150 5.27 6.59 -10.49
C MET A 150 6.42 6.82 -11.47
N LYS A 151 7.37 7.67 -11.08
CA LYS A 151 8.55 7.93 -11.88
C LYS A 151 9.60 6.85 -11.67
N GLU A 152 10.29 6.51 -12.76
CA GLU A 152 11.45 5.64 -12.75
C GLU A 152 12.52 6.14 -11.75
N HIS A 153 13.21 5.19 -11.10
CA HIS A 153 14.32 5.46 -10.17
C HIS A 153 13.97 6.19 -8.87
N ASP A 154 12.70 6.18 -8.45
CA ASP A 154 12.30 6.66 -7.14
C ASP A 154 12.14 5.48 -6.15
N ILE A 155 12.55 5.67 -4.90
CA ILE A 155 12.50 4.62 -3.88
C ILE A 155 11.06 4.16 -3.58
N THR A 156 10.07 5.04 -3.76
CA THR A 156 8.65 4.67 -3.65
C THR A 156 8.23 3.72 -4.77
N PHE A 157 8.70 3.97 -5.99
CA PHE A 157 8.50 3.05 -7.10
C PHE A 157 9.16 1.69 -6.82
N ASP A 158 10.40 1.69 -6.34
CA ASP A 158 11.13 0.48 -5.95
C ASP A 158 10.40 -0.30 -4.87
N PHE A 159 9.85 0.37 -3.87
CA PHE A 159 9.06 -0.23 -2.81
C PHE A 159 7.88 -1.01 -3.38
N PHE A 160 7.03 -0.36 -4.16
CA PHE A 160 5.87 -1.01 -4.74
C PHE A 160 6.28 -2.11 -5.73
N LEU A 161 7.21 -1.84 -6.66
CA LEU A 161 7.64 -2.78 -7.68
C LEU A 161 8.24 -4.07 -7.08
N SER A 162 8.97 -3.96 -5.97
CA SER A 162 9.55 -5.11 -5.28
C SER A 162 8.50 -6.15 -4.87
N HIS A 163 7.30 -5.70 -4.51
CA HIS A 163 6.21 -6.57 -4.05
C HIS A 163 5.52 -7.36 -5.15
N TYR A 164 5.68 -6.96 -6.40
CA TYR A 164 5.12 -7.69 -7.53
C TYR A 164 6.13 -8.60 -8.21
N TYR A 165 7.41 -8.20 -8.24
CA TYR A 165 8.38 -8.85 -9.11
C TYR A 165 9.67 -9.29 -8.42
N ALA A 166 9.96 -8.88 -7.19
CA ALA A 166 11.17 -9.29 -6.49
C ALA A 166 10.90 -10.31 -5.39
N LYS A 167 11.89 -11.18 -5.10
CA LYS A 167 11.89 -12.04 -3.92
C LYS A 167 12.26 -11.27 -2.66
N ASP A 168 13.32 -10.47 -2.77
CA ASP A 168 13.79 -9.61 -1.69
C ASP A 168 12.94 -8.33 -1.72
N LYS A 169 11.98 -8.22 -0.81
CA LYS A 169 10.99 -7.15 -0.78
C LYS A 169 11.40 -6.06 0.21
N ILE A 170 11.09 -4.81 -0.13
CA ILE A 170 11.24 -3.69 0.79
C ILE A 170 10.05 -3.74 1.76
N SER A 171 10.29 -4.07 3.03
CA SER A 171 9.22 -4.23 4.04
C SER A 171 8.56 -2.89 4.38
N TYR A 172 9.35 -1.82 4.45
CA TYR A 172 8.84 -0.49 4.79
C TYR A 172 9.71 0.63 4.22
N LEU A 173 9.10 1.81 4.09
CA LEU A 173 9.80 3.09 3.91
C LEU A 173 9.35 4.06 5.01
N HIS A 174 10.31 4.61 5.74
CA HIS A 174 10.06 5.64 6.74
C HIS A 174 10.63 6.97 6.26
N PHE A 175 9.77 7.91 5.93
CA PHE A 175 10.13 9.27 5.55
C PHE A 175 10.14 10.14 6.80
N HIS A 176 11.32 10.57 7.21
CA HIS A 176 11.53 11.51 8.32
C HIS A 176 11.26 12.95 7.85
N SER A 177 10.08 13.20 7.32
CA SER A 177 9.71 14.51 6.83
C SER A 177 9.32 15.44 8.00
N LYS A 178 9.73 16.71 7.93
CA LYS A 178 9.09 17.74 8.73
C LYS A 178 7.66 17.95 8.22
N GLN A 179 6.77 18.51 9.03
CA GLN A 179 5.41 18.82 8.60
C GLN A 179 5.41 19.57 7.25
N ASN A 180 4.85 18.93 6.23
CA ASN A 180 4.67 19.49 4.89
C ASN A 180 3.20 19.80 4.70
N ILE A 181 2.88 21.08 4.56
CA ILE A 181 1.49 21.55 4.47
C ILE A 181 0.77 20.99 3.22
N GLN A 182 1.47 20.79 2.11
CA GLN A 182 0.87 20.24 0.89
C GLN A 182 0.49 18.77 1.10
N ILE A 183 1.39 17.96 1.64
CA ILE A 183 1.14 16.55 1.98
C ILE A 183 0.00 16.46 2.99
N GLN A 184 0.05 17.27 4.06
CA GLN A 184 -1.00 17.32 5.08
C GLN A 184 -2.37 17.65 4.48
N ASN A 185 -2.46 18.67 3.64
CA ASN A 185 -3.72 19.10 3.03
C ASN A 185 -4.31 18.01 2.12
N ILE A 186 -3.48 17.31 1.34
CA ILE A 186 -3.93 16.21 0.49
C ILE A 186 -4.49 15.07 1.35
N ILE A 187 -3.79 14.67 2.40
CA ILE A 187 -4.23 13.58 3.29
C ILE A 187 -5.54 13.96 3.99
N LEU A 188 -5.69 15.22 4.42
CA LEU A 188 -6.93 15.70 5.00
C LEU A 188 -8.08 15.70 3.98
N GLN A 189 -7.84 16.13 2.73
CA GLN A 189 -8.83 16.03 1.65
C GLN A 189 -9.22 14.57 1.37
N MET A 190 -8.25 13.64 1.37
CA MET A 190 -8.54 12.20 1.24
C MET A 190 -9.44 11.71 2.38
N TYR A 191 -9.19 12.15 3.62
CA TYR A 191 -10.01 11.77 4.77
C TYR A 191 -11.44 12.32 4.66
N GLU A 192 -11.62 13.55 4.18
CA GLU A 192 -12.96 14.10 3.92
C GLU A 192 -13.69 13.34 2.82
N GLU A 193 -13.00 13.08 1.71
CA GLU A 193 -13.56 12.36 0.57
C GLU A 193 -13.99 10.93 0.93
N ASN A 194 -13.17 10.24 1.73
CA ASN A 194 -13.51 8.89 2.21
C ASN A 194 -14.82 8.85 3.01
N ASN A 195 -15.20 9.96 3.68
CA ASN A 195 -16.46 10.05 4.42
C ASN A 195 -17.66 10.43 3.55
N MET A 196 -17.47 10.87 2.31
CA MET A 196 -18.58 11.21 1.39
C MET A 196 -19.28 9.96 0.87
N GLN A 197 -18.51 8.91 0.53
CA GLN A 197 -19.00 7.60 0.10
C GLN A 197 -20.00 7.66 -1.07
N ASP A 198 -19.76 8.54 -2.04
CA ASP A 198 -20.54 8.61 -3.26
C ASP A 198 -19.88 7.87 -4.43
N SER A 199 -20.53 7.84 -5.59
CA SER A 199 -20.03 7.13 -6.79
C SER A 199 -18.73 7.70 -7.38
N TYR A 200 -18.30 8.89 -6.96
CA TYR A 200 -17.07 9.55 -7.41
C TYR A 200 -15.92 9.41 -6.40
N SER A 201 -16.22 9.07 -5.15
CA SER A 201 -15.27 9.09 -4.05
C SER A 201 -14.02 8.25 -4.31
N ASN A 202 -14.15 7.02 -4.83
CA ASN A 202 -12.98 6.21 -5.17
C ASN A 202 -12.10 6.87 -6.25
N THR A 203 -12.71 7.46 -7.28
CA THR A 203 -11.96 8.15 -8.36
C THR A 203 -11.21 9.36 -7.82
N ILE A 204 -11.86 10.18 -6.98
CA ILE A 204 -11.23 11.35 -6.35
C ILE A 204 -10.11 10.92 -5.42
N LEU A 205 -10.31 9.89 -4.59
CA LEU A 205 -9.28 9.32 -3.71
C LEU A 205 -8.06 8.84 -4.49
N CYS A 206 -8.24 8.15 -5.63
CA CYS A 206 -7.16 7.70 -6.49
C CYS A 206 -6.35 8.88 -7.08
N HIS A 207 -7.01 9.95 -7.49
CA HIS A 207 -6.32 11.16 -7.98
C HIS A 207 -5.58 11.90 -6.87
N LEU A 208 -6.17 12.04 -5.67
CA LEU A 208 -5.52 12.64 -4.51
C LEU A 208 -4.30 11.80 -4.08
N PHE A 209 -4.41 10.48 -4.10
CA PHE A 209 -3.29 9.59 -3.80
C PHE A 209 -2.17 9.70 -4.84
N SER A 210 -2.50 9.79 -6.13
CA SER A 210 -1.51 10.02 -7.18
C SER A 210 -0.76 11.35 -6.96
N LEU A 211 -1.48 12.39 -6.54
CA LEU A 211 -0.89 13.68 -6.18
C LEU A 211 -0.02 13.56 -4.92
N LEU A 212 -0.45 12.80 -3.91
CA LEU A 212 0.33 12.51 -2.71
C LEU A 212 1.66 11.85 -3.06
N LEU A 213 1.65 10.80 -3.91
CA LEU A 213 2.87 10.14 -4.39
C LEU A 213 3.81 11.12 -5.09
N ALA A 214 3.29 12.02 -5.94
CA ALA A 214 4.10 13.04 -6.61
C ALA A 214 4.77 14.02 -5.62
N TYR A 215 4.08 14.40 -4.54
CA TYR A 215 4.66 15.25 -3.50
C TYR A 215 5.70 14.50 -2.64
N ILE A 216 5.47 13.23 -2.32
CA ILE A 216 6.45 12.39 -1.63
C ILE A 216 7.72 12.28 -2.48
N GLN A 217 7.60 11.98 -3.78
CA GLN A 217 8.73 11.88 -4.71
C GLN A 217 9.49 13.19 -4.85
N ARG A 218 8.79 14.33 -4.95
CA ARG A 218 9.42 15.66 -4.98
C ARG A 218 10.26 15.91 -3.74
N LYS A 219 9.76 15.53 -2.56
CA LYS A 219 10.47 15.70 -1.29
C LYS A 219 11.70 14.79 -1.16
N ASN A 220 11.65 13.58 -1.70
CA ASN A 220 12.80 12.68 -1.74
C ASN A 220 14.00 13.31 -2.47
N GLN A 221 13.75 14.12 -3.48
CA GLN A 221 14.80 14.86 -4.21
C GLN A 221 15.41 16.00 -3.38
N GLU A 222 14.73 16.49 -2.33
CA GLU A 222 15.17 17.56 -1.43
C GLU A 222 15.92 17.06 -0.19
N ASN A 223 16.55 15.86 -0.20
CA ASN A 223 17.31 15.26 0.89
C ASN A 223 16.47 14.93 2.14
N THR A 224 15.24 14.46 2.00
CA THR A 224 14.50 13.85 3.11
C THR A 224 15.21 12.56 3.53
N GLU A 225 15.50 12.41 4.81
CA GLU A 225 16.03 11.16 5.33
C GLU A 225 14.98 10.04 5.18
N ILE A 226 15.38 8.93 4.58
CA ILE A 226 14.53 7.76 4.38
C ILE A 226 15.25 6.55 4.98
N THR A 227 14.57 5.85 5.88
CA THR A 227 15.05 4.57 6.39
C THR A 227 14.21 3.42 5.86
N THR A 228 14.85 2.29 5.61
CA THR A 228 14.25 1.07 5.07
C THR A 228 14.99 -0.16 5.60
N ASN A 229 14.42 -1.34 5.41
CA ASN A 229 15.06 -2.61 5.77
C ASN A 229 16.16 -3.06 4.79
N ILE A 230 16.23 -2.46 3.60
CA ILE A 230 17.20 -2.84 2.56
C ILE A 230 18.03 -1.63 2.15
N GLU A 231 19.36 -1.72 2.25
CA GLU A 231 20.27 -0.77 1.63
C GLU A 231 20.15 -0.88 0.11
N LYS A 232 20.18 0.27 -0.61
CA LYS A 232 20.00 0.45 -2.07
C LYS A 232 19.99 -0.84 -2.89
N ASN A 233 18.81 -1.28 -3.28
CA ASN A 233 18.62 -2.57 -3.96
C ASN A 233 19.01 -2.47 -5.46
N GLU A 234 20.29 -2.65 -5.78
CA GLU A 234 20.73 -2.74 -7.19
C GLU A 234 19.97 -3.82 -7.98
N ASN A 235 19.39 -4.77 -7.26
CA ASN A 235 18.60 -5.84 -7.85
C ASN A 235 17.34 -5.34 -8.54
N LEU A 236 16.75 -4.23 -8.13
CA LEU A 236 15.54 -3.68 -8.75
C LEU A 236 15.81 -2.99 -10.09
N LYS A 237 17.03 -2.50 -10.34
CA LYS A 237 17.39 -1.80 -11.58
C LYS A 237 17.12 -2.61 -12.84
N ILE A 238 17.41 -3.92 -12.83
CA ILE A 238 17.14 -4.79 -13.99
C ILE A 238 15.64 -5.00 -14.16
N ILE A 239 14.89 -5.18 -13.06
CA ILE A 239 13.43 -5.34 -13.11
C ILE A 239 12.78 -4.06 -13.66
N GLN A 240 13.21 -2.89 -13.18
CA GLN A 240 12.80 -1.59 -13.69
C GLN A 240 13.09 -1.48 -15.18
N TYR A 241 14.33 -1.74 -15.60
CA TYR A 241 14.72 -1.66 -17.00
C TYR A 241 13.87 -2.55 -17.91
N ILE A 242 13.50 -3.77 -17.44
CA ILE A 242 12.58 -4.66 -18.15
C ILE A 242 11.18 -4.05 -18.19
N ASN A 243 10.68 -3.51 -17.08
CA ASN A 243 9.37 -2.88 -16.99
C ASN A 243 9.25 -1.68 -17.95
N ASP A 244 10.27 -0.84 -18.03
CA ASP A 244 10.24 0.38 -18.83
C ASP A 244 10.40 0.10 -20.33
N HIS A 245 11.14 -0.95 -20.66
CA HIS A 245 11.43 -1.33 -22.05
C HIS A 245 10.66 -2.57 -22.51
N TYR A 246 9.58 -2.98 -21.82
CA TYR A 246 8.87 -4.25 -22.04
C TYR A 246 8.42 -4.51 -23.49
N LYS A 247 8.25 -3.45 -24.30
CA LYS A 247 7.86 -3.56 -25.71
C LYS A 247 8.96 -4.12 -26.61
N THR A 248 10.21 -3.78 -26.31
CA THR A 248 11.36 -4.01 -27.21
C THR A 248 12.53 -4.70 -26.54
N ILE A 249 12.40 -5.05 -25.27
CA ILE A 249 13.47 -5.63 -24.46
C ILE A 249 13.83 -7.05 -24.92
N SER A 250 15.10 -7.41 -24.83
CA SER A 250 15.59 -8.77 -24.98
C SER A 250 16.73 -9.02 -23.98
N LEU A 251 17.11 -10.28 -23.76
CA LEU A 251 18.23 -10.63 -22.89
C LEU A 251 19.56 -10.04 -23.40
N GLU A 252 19.73 -9.89 -24.73
CA GLU A 252 20.88 -9.25 -25.34
C GLU A 252 20.95 -7.76 -24.96
N LYS A 253 19.81 -7.06 -25.02
CA LYS A 253 19.74 -5.64 -24.61
C LYS A 253 20.03 -5.45 -23.12
N ILE A 254 19.51 -6.34 -22.26
CA ILE A 254 19.83 -6.33 -20.82
C ILE A 254 21.32 -6.56 -20.62
N SER A 255 21.89 -7.56 -21.28
CA SER A 255 23.32 -7.90 -21.26
C SER A 255 24.20 -6.70 -21.65
N GLN A 256 23.85 -6.01 -22.73
CA GLN A 256 24.57 -4.82 -23.21
C GLN A 256 24.46 -3.64 -22.24
N HIS A 257 23.26 -3.37 -21.72
CA HIS A 257 22.99 -2.23 -20.84
C HIS A 257 23.70 -2.36 -19.48
N PHE A 258 23.68 -3.56 -18.89
CA PHE A 258 24.26 -3.82 -17.57
C PHE A 258 25.70 -4.37 -17.64
N HIS A 259 26.27 -4.56 -18.84
CA HIS A 259 27.59 -5.14 -19.05
C HIS A 259 27.77 -6.53 -18.43
N TYR A 260 26.71 -7.35 -18.47
CA TYR A 260 26.72 -8.74 -18.00
C TYR A 260 26.61 -9.71 -19.18
N SER A 261 26.98 -10.97 -18.98
CA SER A 261 26.73 -12.01 -19.98
C SER A 261 25.23 -12.38 -20.03
N ILE A 262 24.73 -12.83 -21.19
CA ILE A 262 23.33 -13.28 -21.35
C ILE A 262 22.96 -14.40 -20.35
N PRO A 263 23.81 -15.45 -20.16
CA PRO A 263 23.54 -16.48 -19.17
C PRO A 263 23.45 -15.92 -17.74
N TYR A 264 24.32 -14.96 -17.40
CA TYR A 264 24.28 -14.30 -16.10
C TYR A 264 22.96 -13.53 -15.90
N CYS A 265 22.54 -12.73 -16.87
CA CYS A 265 21.25 -11.99 -16.81
C CYS A 265 20.07 -12.94 -16.60
N SER A 266 20.01 -14.04 -17.37
CA SER A 266 18.96 -15.05 -17.25
C SER A 266 18.91 -15.72 -15.87
N LYS A 267 20.08 -16.13 -15.37
CA LYS A 267 20.22 -16.74 -14.03
C LYS A 267 19.84 -15.73 -12.95
N TRP A 268 20.37 -14.53 -13.03
CA TRP A 268 20.10 -13.44 -12.08
C TRP A 268 18.60 -13.12 -11.97
N ILE A 269 17.90 -12.93 -13.13
CA ILE A 269 16.46 -12.69 -13.16
C ILE A 269 15.72 -13.81 -12.41
N LYS A 270 16.05 -15.08 -12.70
CA LYS A 270 15.41 -16.24 -12.05
C LYS A 270 15.66 -16.27 -10.54
N GLU A 271 16.88 -15.98 -10.10
CA GLU A 271 17.25 -15.95 -8.69
C GLU A 271 16.53 -14.83 -7.92
N LYS A 272 16.47 -13.61 -8.50
CA LYS A 272 15.95 -12.43 -7.84
C LYS A 272 14.43 -12.26 -7.91
N THR A 273 13.81 -12.81 -8.96
CA THR A 273 12.35 -12.68 -9.15
C THR A 273 11.59 -14.00 -8.92
N GLY A 274 12.26 -15.13 -9.05
CA GLY A 274 11.61 -16.45 -9.12
C GLY A 274 11.08 -16.80 -10.51
N TYR A 275 11.00 -15.83 -11.42
CA TYR A 275 10.52 -15.99 -12.80
C TYR A 275 11.70 -16.13 -13.78
N SER A 276 11.54 -16.92 -14.83
CA SER A 276 12.39 -16.78 -16.01
C SER A 276 12.17 -15.41 -16.66
N TYR A 277 13.10 -14.97 -17.50
CA TYR A 277 12.95 -13.70 -18.24
C TYR A 277 11.62 -13.62 -19.01
N TYR A 278 11.22 -14.69 -19.67
CA TYR A 278 9.96 -14.71 -20.45
C TYR A 278 8.72 -14.70 -19.56
N GLU A 279 8.76 -15.36 -18.41
CA GLU A 279 7.67 -15.31 -17.43
C GLU A 279 7.53 -13.89 -16.85
N LEU A 280 8.63 -13.29 -16.40
CA LEU A 280 8.64 -11.91 -15.88
C LEU A 280 8.09 -10.91 -16.92
N LEU A 281 8.58 -10.98 -18.14
CA LEU A 281 8.10 -10.12 -19.23
C LEU A 281 6.60 -10.35 -19.53
N THR A 282 6.15 -11.58 -19.42
CA THR A 282 4.72 -11.92 -19.59
C THR A 282 3.89 -11.31 -18.47
N HIS A 283 4.29 -11.42 -17.21
CA HIS A 283 3.60 -10.79 -16.09
C HIS A 283 3.51 -9.27 -16.25
N ILE A 284 4.60 -8.62 -16.61
CA ILE A 284 4.64 -7.16 -16.86
C ILE A 284 3.66 -6.79 -17.98
N LYS A 285 3.69 -7.53 -19.12
CA LYS A 285 2.76 -7.26 -20.22
C LYS A 285 1.29 -7.48 -19.87
N LEU A 286 1.01 -8.50 -19.04
CA LEU A 286 -0.36 -8.75 -18.59
C LEU A 286 -0.87 -7.65 -17.67
N GLN A 287 -0.06 -7.15 -16.76
CA GLN A 287 -0.43 -6.01 -15.90
C GLN A 287 -0.72 -4.75 -16.74
N LYS A 288 0.18 -4.41 -17.68
CA LYS A 288 -0.08 -3.31 -18.63
C LYS A 288 -1.34 -3.57 -19.49
N GLY A 289 -1.62 -4.83 -19.81
CA GLY A 289 -2.83 -5.24 -20.53
C GLY A 289 -4.11 -4.99 -19.74
N LYS A 290 -4.10 -5.33 -18.45
CA LYS A 290 -5.22 -5.02 -17.52
C LYS A 290 -5.50 -3.53 -17.46
N GLN A 291 -4.46 -2.70 -17.27
CA GLN A 291 -4.60 -1.24 -17.28
C GLN A 291 -5.27 -0.72 -18.56
N LEU A 292 -4.80 -1.18 -19.75
CA LEU A 292 -5.38 -0.77 -21.03
C LEU A 292 -6.84 -1.25 -21.19
N LEU A 293 -7.18 -2.42 -20.64
CA LEU A 293 -8.53 -2.94 -20.65
C LEU A 293 -9.50 -2.11 -19.81
N LEU A 294 -9.05 -1.66 -18.63
CA LEU A 294 -9.88 -0.90 -17.68
C LEU A 294 -9.96 0.59 -18.04
N ASN A 295 -8.83 1.19 -18.40
CA ASN A 295 -8.70 2.64 -18.51
C ASN A 295 -8.88 3.17 -19.94
N THR A 296 -9.12 2.30 -20.93
CA THR A 296 -9.26 2.73 -22.32
C THR A 296 -10.39 1.99 -23.06
N THR A 297 -10.86 2.61 -24.14
CA THR A 297 -11.81 2.00 -25.09
C THR A 297 -11.12 1.25 -26.25
N LEU A 298 -9.80 1.02 -26.15
CA LEU A 298 -9.04 0.34 -27.21
C LEU A 298 -9.57 -1.09 -27.44
N SER A 299 -9.63 -1.50 -28.71
CA SER A 299 -9.98 -2.88 -29.05
C SER A 299 -8.90 -3.86 -28.56
N ILE A 300 -9.27 -5.12 -28.34
CA ILE A 300 -8.32 -6.18 -27.93
C ILE A 300 -7.15 -6.28 -28.92
N SER A 301 -7.40 -6.08 -30.22
CA SER A 301 -6.36 -6.06 -31.23
C SER A 301 -5.39 -4.88 -31.07
N GLN A 302 -5.89 -3.69 -30.76
CA GLN A 302 -5.05 -2.51 -30.50
C GLN A 302 -4.22 -2.70 -29.22
N ILE A 303 -4.81 -3.24 -28.14
CA ILE A 303 -4.10 -3.56 -26.91
C ILE A 303 -2.99 -4.58 -27.16
N SER A 304 -3.30 -5.68 -27.86
CA SER A 304 -2.31 -6.69 -28.26
C SER A 304 -1.09 -6.06 -29.00
N LYS A 305 -1.37 -5.15 -29.94
CA LYS A 305 -0.34 -4.43 -30.69
C LYS A 305 0.49 -3.50 -29.77
N GLN A 306 -0.17 -2.76 -28.86
CA GLN A 306 0.56 -1.89 -27.90
C GLN A 306 1.46 -2.66 -26.95
N LEU A 307 1.06 -3.88 -26.57
CA LEU A 307 1.83 -4.79 -25.73
C LEU A 307 2.92 -5.56 -26.50
N SER A 308 3.05 -5.30 -27.81
CA SER A 308 4.00 -6.00 -28.67
C SER A 308 3.82 -7.52 -28.69
N TYR A 309 2.58 -7.99 -28.72
CA TYR A 309 2.27 -9.36 -29.08
C TYR A 309 2.27 -9.53 -30.60
N LYS A 310 2.63 -10.73 -31.06
CA LYS A 310 2.71 -11.04 -32.50
C LYS A 310 1.34 -10.91 -33.20
N ASN A 311 0.29 -11.30 -32.50
CA ASN A 311 -1.10 -11.22 -32.94
C ASN A 311 -2.06 -11.20 -31.76
N PRO A 312 -3.34 -10.81 -31.94
CA PRO A 312 -4.34 -10.75 -30.87
C PRO A 312 -4.59 -12.10 -30.19
N GLU A 313 -4.55 -13.20 -30.94
CA GLU A 313 -4.81 -14.56 -30.44
C GLU A 313 -3.73 -14.96 -29.40
N SER A 314 -2.49 -14.56 -29.63
CA SER A 314 -1.40 -14.80 -28.68
C SER A 314 -1.62 -14.06 -27.36
N PHE A 315 -2.08 -12.81 -27.42
CA PHE A 315 -2.46 -12.06 -26.22
C PHE A 315 -3.64 -12.70 -25.49
N ILE A 316 -4.75 -12.99 -26.21
CA ILE A 316 -5.96 -13.60 -25.63
C ILE A 316 -5.63 -14.93 -24.94
N ARG A 317 -4.85 -15.79 -25.60
CA ARG A 317 -4.45 -17.10 -25.04
C ARG A 317 -3.57 -16.93 -23.79
N THR A 318 -2.61 -16.01 -23.82
CA THR A 318 -1.73 -15.74 -22.69
C THR A 318 -2.54 -15.17 -21.53
N PHE A 319 -3.37 -14.16 -21.77
CA PHE A 319 -4.22 -13.54 -20.76
C PHE A 319 -5.15 -14.59 -20.10
N LYS A 320 -5.86 -15.40 -20.90
CA LYS A 320 -6.73 -16.45 -20.36
C LYS A 320 -5.96 -17.51 -19.55
N LYS A 321 -4.72 -17.82 -19.92
CA LYS A 321 -3.89 -18.77 -19.17
C LYS A 321 -3.57 -18.28 -17.75
N TYR A 322 -3.32 -16.98 -17.57
CA TYR A 322 -2.91 -16.42 -16.29
C TYR A 322 -4.07 -15.86 -15.46
N GLU A 323 -5.09 -15.30 -16.11
CA GLU A 323 -6.24 -14.66 -15.43
C GLU A 323 -7.51 -15.53 -15.43
N ALA A 324 -7.45 -16.75 -15.97
CA ALA A 324 -8.55 -17.72 -16.11
C ALA A 324 -9.75 -17.24 -16.98
N ILE A 325 -9.83 -15.96 -17.32
CA ILE A 325 -10.87 -15.37 -18.17
C ILE A 325 -10.27 -14.67 -19.41
N THR A 326 -11.10 -14.38 -20.40
CA THR A 326 -10.63 -13.65 -21.59
C THR A 326 -10.46 -12.16 -21.32
N PRO A 327 -9.61 -11.42 -22.06
CA PRO A 327 -9.46 -9.97 -21.90
C PRO A 327 -10.80 -9.23 -22.04
N GLN A 328 -11.69 -9.69 -22.92
CA GLN A 328 -13.00 -9.07 -23.10
C GLN A 328 -13.93 -9.34 -21.92
N ALA A 329 -13.90 -10.54 -21.35
CA ALA A 329 -14.66 -10.86 -20.13
C ALA A 329 -14.11 -10.07 -18.93
N TYR A 330 -12.80 -9.94 -18.82
CA TYR A 330 -12.14 -9.12 -17.78
C TYR A 330 -12.65 -7.67 -17.84
N ARG A 331 -12.57 -7.02 -19.01
CA ARG A 331 -13.09 -5.66 -19.21
C ARG A 331 -14.56 -5.53 -18.79
N LYS A 332 -15.41 -6.51 -19.13
CA LYS A 332 -16.85 -6.45 -18.87
C LYS A 332 -17.21 -6.69 -17.40
N ASN A 333 -16.41 -7.46 -16.68
CA ASN A 333 -16.67 -7.79 -15.27
C ASN A 333 -16.25 -6.65 -14.32
N GLU A 334 -15.33 -5.80 -14.78
CA GLU A 334 -14.76 -4.70 -13.98
C GLU A 334 -15.32 -3.31 -14.37
N GLN A 335 -16.15 -3.23 -15.43
CA GLN A 335 -16.97 -2.06 -15.81
C GLN A 335 -18.39 -2.21 -15.25
#